data_de3b28eba69512f0c62ca7590fdc78b0
#
_entry.id   de3b28eba69512f0c62ca7590fdc78b0
#
_cell.length_a   1.000
_cell.length_b   1.000
_cell.length_c   1.000
_cell.angle_alpha   90.00
_cell.angle_beta   90.00
_cell.angle_gamma   90.00
#
_symmetry.space_group_name_H-M   'P 1'
#
loop_
_entity.id
_entity.type
_entity.pdbx_description
1 polymer ?
#
loop_
_entity_poly.entity_id
_entity_poly.type
_entity_poly.pdbx_seq_one_letter_code
_entity_poly.pdbx_strand_id
1 'polypeptide(L)'
;MTEQLAKDIIQWDIKSWSKALAYWDSHTNWDNVKNGLELGGREGGLSLWLALKGKETVCSDLKDVKKTAEQLHLQHKVSSLITYQDIDATTIPYENHFDVIVFKSIIGGIGSNDNYEIQQKVFKEIYKALKPGGKLLFAENLVASKFHQRLRKKFVNWGSSWRYVSIKEMETFLKDFSSYDLKTTGVLGTLDELVFNKVCPDSWKYITYGIAEK
;
A
#
# COMPACT_ATOMS: atom_id res chain seq x y z
N MET A 1 -14.23 4.22 12.84
CA MET A 1 -14.27 2.97 12.02
C MET A 1 -14.56 1.80 12.95
N THR A 2 -15.52 0.93 12.63
CA THR A 2 -15.81 -0.28 13.41
C THR A 2 -14.70 -1.31 13.25
N GLU A 3 -14.58 -2.27 14.20
CA GLU A 3 -13.56 -3.34 14.11
C GLU A 3 -13.76 -4.20 12.84
N GLN A 4 -15.00 -4.52 12.49
CA GLN A 4 -15.31 -5.28 11.29
C GLN A 4 -14.90 -4.54 10.02
N LEU A 5 -15.22 -3.25 9.91
CA LEU A 5 -14.81 -2.44 8.75
C LEU A 5 -13.28 -2.33 8.64
N ALA A 6 -12.58 -2.25 9.78
CA ALA A 6 -11.11 -2.27 9.77
C ALA A 6 -10.56 -3.62 9.25
N LYS A 7 -11.19 -4.75 9.60
CA LYS A 7 -10.85 -6.08 9.05
C LYS A 7 -11.10 -6.16 7.56
N ASP A 8 -12.23 -5.65 7.09
CA ASP A 8 -12.60 -5.66 5.67
C ASP A 8 -11.63 -4.81 4.81
N ILE A 9 -11.19 -3.67 5.33
CA ILE A 9 -10.26 -2.78 4.62
C ILE A 9 -8.81 -3.30 4.69
N ILE A 10 -8.35 -3.67 5.87
CA ILE A 10 -6.93 -4.01 6.11
C ILE A 10 -6.63 -5.50 5.86
N GLN A 11 -7.59 -6.39 6.15
CA GLN A 11 -7.54 -7.83 5.97
C GLN A 11 -6.61 -8.57 6.96
N TRP A 12 -5.36 -8.15 7.15
CA TRP A 12 -4.40 -8.78 8.08
C TRP A 12 -3.57 -7.75 8.84
N ASP A 13 -3.07 -8.12 10.02
CA ASP A 13 -2.28 -7.27 10.91
C ASP A 13 -2.89 -5.85 11.08
N ILE A 14 -4.19 -5.86 11.43
CA ILE A 14 -5.02 -4.65 11.50
C ILE A 14 -4.34 -3.56 12.35
N LYS A 15 -3.76 -3.95 13.50
CA LYS A 15 -3.14 -3.02 14.44
C LYS A 15 -2.01 -2.21 13.80
N SER A 16 -1.16 -2.84 13.02
CA SER A 16 0.01 -2.19 12.42
C SER A 16 -0.37 -1.38 11.19
N TRP A 17 -1.16 -1.95 10.28
CA TRP A 17 -1.51 -1.32 9.02
C TRP A 17 -2.56 -0.21 9.13
N SER A 18 -3.42 -0.21 10.17
CA SER A 18 -4.39 0.88 10.41
C SER A 18 -3.73 2.23 10.64
N LYS A 19 -2.46 2.25 11.04
CA LYS A 19 -1.70 3.50 11.19
C LYS A 19 -1.51 4.21 9.85
N ALA A 20 -1.33 3.45 8.76
CA ALA A 20 -1.26 4.00 7.42
C ALA A 20 -2.57 4.67 7.03
N LEU A 21 -3.71 4.01 7.24
CA LEU A 21 -5.03 4.60 6.94
C LEU A 21 -5.26 5.91 7.71
N ALA A 22 -4.99 5.90 9.02
CA ALA A 22 -5.16 7.09 9.85
C ALA A 22 -4.26 8.25 9.40
N TYR A 23 -3.03 7.92 8.98
CA TYR A 23 -2.10 8.90 8.44
C TYR A 23 -2.58 9.47 7.12
N TRP A 24 -2.98 8.63 6.16
CA TRP A 24 -3.51 9.07 4.87
C TRP A 24 -4.78 9.90 5.02
N ASP A 25 -5.67 9.52 5.95
CA ASP A 25 -6.89 10.28 6.23
C ASP A 25 -6.61 11.71 6.68
N SER A 26 -5.62 11.89 7.55
CA SER A 26 -5.31 13.19 8.13
C SER A 26 -4.42 14.08 7.26
N HIS A 27 -3.73 13.52 6.25
CA HIS A 27 -2.76 14.25 5.42
C HIS A 27 -3.18 14.34 3.94
N THR A 28 -4.38 13.88 3.59
CA THR A 28 -4.94 14.03 2.25
C THR A 28 -6.15 14.95 2.28
N ASN A 29 -6.14 15.98 1.45
CA ASN A 29 -7.34 16.79 1.23
C ASN A 29 -8.30 16.01 0.30
N TRP A 30 -9.24 15.30 0.90
CA TRP A 30 -10.17 14.43 0.19
C TRP A 30 -11.15 15.18 -0.71
N ASP A 31 -11.39 16.47 -0.49
CA ASP A 31 -12.31 17.25 -1.34
C ASP A 31 -11.73 17.42 -2.75
N ASN A 32 -10.40 17.42 -2.88
CA ASN A 32 -9.71 17.50 -4.16
C ASN A 32 -9.55 16.14 -4.88
N VAL A 33 -9.86 15.03 -4.22
CA VAL A 33 -9.76 13.68 -4.80
C VAL A 33 -11.10 13.31 -5.43
N LYS A 34 -11.12 13.00 -6.71
CA LYS A 34 -12.29 12.49 -7.44
C LYS A 34 -12.17 11.00 -7.71
N ASN A 35 -11.01 10.56 -8.19
CA ASN A 35 -10.78 9.18 -8.56
C ASN A 35 -9.48 8.62 -7.99
N GLY A 36 -9.45 7.30 -7.82
CA GLY A 36 -8.29 6.57 -7.33
C GLY A 36 -8.06 5.22 -7.98
N LEU A 37 -6.87 4.68 -7.79
CA LEU A 37 -6.46 3.34 -8.20
C LEU A 37 -5.90 2.60 -6.99
N GLU A 38 -6.41 1.41 -6.73
CA GLU A 38 -5.76 0.44 -5.84
C GLU A 38 -4.93 -0.53 -6.67
N LEU A 39 -3.65 -0.69 -6.33
CA LEU A 39 -2.77 -1.70 -6.91
C LEU A 39 -2.62 -2.90 -5.96
N GLY A 40 -2.75 -4.11 -6.49
CA GLY A 40 -2.62 -5.35 -5.72
C GLY A 40 -3.73 -5.52 -4.68
N GLY A 41 -4.96 -5.23 -5.06
CA GLY A 41 -6.11 -5.13 -4.17
C GLY A 41 -6.56 -6.45 -3.55
N ARG A 42 -6.24 -7.61 -4.16
CA ARG A 42 -6.74 -8.92 -3.72
C ARG A 42 -8.26 -8.91 -3.50
N GLU A 43 -8.69 -8.74 -2.25
CA GLU A 43 -10.11 -8.63 -1.86
C GLU A 43 -10.65 -7.19 -1.93
N GLY A 44 -9.85 -6.22 -2.43
CA GLY A 44 -10.29 -4.85 -2.69
C GLY A 44 -10.52 -3.97 -1.47
N GLY A 45 -9.79 -4.21 -0.39
CA GLY A 45 -10.01 -3.49 0.86
C GLY A 45 -9.71 -1.99 0.80
N LEU A 46 -8.67 -1.56 0.11
CA LEU A 46 -8.38 -0.13 -0.04
C LEU A 46 -9.31 0.52 -1.08
N SER A 47 -9.78 -0.23 -2.08
CA SER A 47 -10.86 0.23 -2.98
C SER A 47 -12.15 0.46 -2.21
N LEU A 48 -12.52 -0.45 -1.30
CA LEU A 48 -13.63 -0.23 -0.37
C LEU A 48 -13.45 1.07 0.41
N TRP A 49 -12.25 1.28 0.98
CA TRP A 49 -11.96 2.47 1.78
C TRP A 49 -12.09 3.78 0.97
N LEU A 50 -11.62 3.81 -0.28
CA LEU A 50 -11.77 4.97 -1.17
C LEU A 50 -13.24 5.18 -1.56
N ALA A 51 -13.95 4.11 -1.92
CA ALA A 51 -15.36 4.18 -2.32
C ALA A 51 -16.27 4.63 -1.16
N LEU A 52 -15.99 4.24 0.09
CA LEU A 52 -16.69 4.75 1.27
C LEU A 52 -16.50 6.25 1.51
N LYS A 53 -15.47 6.86 0.90
CA LYS A 53 -15.27 8.32 0.84
C LYS A 53 -15.96 8.97 -0.37
N GLY A 54 -16.74 8.20 -1.13
CA GLY A 54 -17.41 8.68 -2.34
C GLY A 54 -16.49 8.86 -3.55
N LYS A 55 -15.33 8.15 -3.59
CA LYS A 55 -14.38 8.28 -4.69
C LYS A 55 -14.58 7.19 -5.73
N GLU A 56 -14.61 7.59 -7.02
CA GLU A 56 -14.56 6.62 -8.11
C GLU A 56 -13.24 5.88 -8.07
N THR A 57 -13.27 4.54 -8.09
CA THR A 57 -12.07 3.74 -7.80
C THR A 57 -11.91 2.62 -8.81
N VAL A 58 -10.72 2.49 -9.35
CA VAL A 58 -10.27 1.28 -10.06
C VAL A 58 -9.66 0.34 -9.04
N CYS A 59 -10.33 -0.77 -8.76
CA CYS A 59 -9.79 -1.88 -7.98
C CYS A 59 -8.97 -2.76 -8.91
N SER A 60 -7.67 -2.93 -8.64
CA SER A 60 -6.83 -3.73 -9.54
C SER A 60 -5.95 -4.73 -8.81
N ASP A 61 -5.71 -5.84 -9.49
CA ASP A 61 -4.70 -6.84 -9.16
C ASP A 61 -4.15 -7.44 -10.46
N LEU A 62 -3.16 -8.30 -10.37
CA LEU A 62 -2.55 -8.93 -11.54
C LEU A 62 -3.53 -9.79 -12.33
N LYS A 63 -4.48 -10.47 -11.64
CA LYS A 63 -5.46 -11.39 -12.25
C LYS A 63 -6.74 -11.50 -11.42
N ASP A 64 -7.86 -11.69 -12.12
CA ASP A 64 -9.15 -12.10 -11.55
C ASP A 64 -9.67 -11.19 -10.42
N VAL A 65 -9.28 -9.91 -10.39
CA VAL A 65 -9.58 -8.99 -9.27
C VAL A 65 -11.09 -8.86 -9.03
N LYS A 66 -11.90 -8.82 -10.07
CA LYS A 66 -13.37 -8.75 -9.91
C LYS A 66 -13.89 -9.94 -9.11
N LYS A 67 -13.46 -11.13 -9.43
CA LYS A 67 -13.90 -12.38 -8.78
C LYS A 67 -13.57 -12.39 -7.28
N THR A 68 -12.44 -11.80 -6.89
CA THR A 68 -11.98 -11.80 -5.51
C THR A 68 -12.55 -10.66 -4.68
N ALA A 69 -12.80 -9.48 -5.29
CA ALA A 69 -13.13 -8.25 -4.57
C ALA A 69 -14.63 -7.86 -4.61
N GLU A 70 -15.37 -8.25 -5.67
CA GLU A 70 -16.73 -7.77 -5.90
C GLU A 70 -17.69 -8.05 -4.74
N GLN A 71 -17.59 -9.22 -4.11
CA GLN A 71 -18.45 -9.61 -3.01
C GLN A 71 -18.35 -8.68 -1.81
N LEU A 72 -17.14 -8.25 -1.48
CA LEU A 72 -16.90 -7.29 -0.40
C LEU A 72 -17.56 -5.94 -0.70
N HIS A 73 -17.40 -5.46 -1.93
CA HIS A 73 -17.95 -4.18 -2.35
C HIS A 73 -19.49 -4.18 -2.44
N LEU A 74 -20.09 -5.31 -2.81
CA LEU A 74 -21.55 -5.52 -2.77
C LEU A 74 -22.09 -5.48 -1.34
N GLN A 75 -21.42 -6.15 -0.39
CA GLN A 75 -21.81 -6.15 1.03
C GLN A 75 -21.84 -4.74 1.61
N HIS A 76 -20.90 -3.88 1.22
CA HIS A 76 -20.81 -2.49 1.66
C HIS A 76 -21.59 -1.51 0.78
N LYS A 77 -22.29 -1.97 -0.27
CA LYS A 77 -23.12 -1.17 -1.18
C LYS A 77 -22.36 -0.04 -1.89
N VAL A 78 -21.09 -0.28 -2.21
CA VAL A 78 -20.22 0.71 -2.89
C VAL A 78 -19.83 0.30 -4.31
N SER A 79 -20.34 -0.82 -4.82
CA SER A 79 -19.95 -1.38 -6.13
C SER A 79 -20.17 -0.42 -7.30
N SER A 80 -21.13 0.53 -7.19
CA SER A 80 -21.40 1.54 -8.22
C SER A 80 -20.26 2.54 -8.40
N LEU A 81 -19.36 2.68 -7.42
CA LEU A 81 -18.19 3.54 -7.46
C LEU A 81 -16.92 2.79 -7.87
N ILE A 82 -16.99 1.47 -8.07
CA ILE A 82 -15.81 0.64 -8.27
C ILE A 82 -15.82 -0.04 -9.64
N THR A 83 -14.74 0.19 -10.38
CA THR A 83 -14.42 -0.54 -11.62
C THR A 83 -13.33 -1.56 -11.32
N TYR A 84 -13.44 -2.77 -11.89
CA TYR A 84 -12.47 -3.84 -11.71
C TYR A 84 -11.62 -3.99 -12.96
N GLN A 85 -10.30 -4.01 -12.80
CA GLN A 85 -9.38 -4.16 -13.91
C GLN A 85 -8.15 -4.95 -13.49
N ASP A 86 -7.80 -5.98 -14.25
CA ASP A 86 -6.53 -6.68 -14.08
C ASP A 86 -5.40 -5.81 -14.62
N ILE A 87 -4.49 -5.39 -13.73
CA ILE A 87 -3.37 -4.50 -14.05
C ILE A 87 -2.07 -5.07 -13.48
N ASP A 88 -1.09 -5.22 -14.35
CA ASP A 88 0.30 -5.39 -13.93
C ASP A 88 0.86 -4.03 -13.50
N ALA A 89 1.24 -3.91 -12.23
CA ALA A 89 1.78 -2.67 -11.68
C ALA A 89 3.10 -2.21 -12.36
N THR A 90 3.73 -3.08 -13.13
CA THR A 90 4.91 -2.74 -13.95
C THR A 90 4.58 -2.14 -15.32
N THR A 91 3.29 -2.09 -15.68
CA THR A 91 2.77 -1.56 -16.96
C THR A 91 1.37 -1.02 -16.77
N ILE A 92 1.24 0.07 -16.00
CA ILE A 92 -0.06 0.69 -15.71
C ILE A 92 -0.57 1.39 -16.98
N PRO A 93 -1.79 1.02 -17.51
CA PRO A 93 -2.28 1.52 -18.80
C PRO A 93 -2.93 2.91 -18.70
N TYR A 94 -2.37 3.78 -17.85
CA TYR A 94 -2.88 5.12 -17.59
C TYR A 94 -1.74 6.15 -17.58
N GLU A 95 -2.06 7.38 -17.93
CA GLU A 95 -1.16 8.53 -17.85
C GLU A 95 -1.94 9.76 -17.36
N ASN A 96 -1.43 10.46 -16.34
CA ASN A 96 -2.03 11.66 -15.76
C ASN A 96 -3.55 11.51 -15.48
N HIS A 97 -3.93 10.37 -14.91
CA HIS A 97 -5.34 9.98 -14.81
C HIS A 97 -5.89 10.00 -13.39
N PHE A 98 -5.10 9.57 -12.39
CA PHE A 98 -5.59 9.41 -11.03
C PHE A 98 -5.19 10.58 -10.13
N ASP A 99 -6.14 11.00 -9.28
CA ASP A 99 -5.87 11.94 -8.19
C ASP A 99 -5.13 11.24 -7.05
N VAL A 100 -5.42 9.94 -6.84
CA VAL A 100 -4.75 9.13 -5.83
C VAL A 100 -4.47 7.71 -6.36
N ILE A 101 -3.28 7.19 -6.06
CA ILE A 101 -2.97 5.76 -6.21
C ILE A 101 -2.60 5.22 -4.84
N VAL A 102 -3.15 4.07 -4.48
CA VAL A 102 -2.92 3.46 -3.17
C VAL A 102 -2.48 2.01 -3.30
N PHE A 103 -1.53 1.59 -2.46
CA PHE A 103 -1.19 0.18 -2.33
C PHE A 103 -0.76 -0.19 -0.90
N LYS A 104 -0.87 -1.48 -0.59
CA LYS A 104 -0.41 -2.06 0.67
C LYS A 104 0.28 -3.40 0.41
N SER A 105 1.59 -3.48 0.74
CA SER A 105 2.33 -4.76 0.77
C SER A 105 2.35 -5.51 -0.58
N ILE A 106 2.79 -4.84 -1.64
CA ILE A 106 2.91 -5.45 -2.98
C ILE A 106 4.34 -5.45 -3.53
N ILE A 107 5.14 -4.46 -3.14
CA ILE A 107 6.45 -4.22 -3.73
C ILE A 107 7.40 -5.39 -3.47
N GLY A 108 7.34 -5.96 -2.26
CA GLY A 108 8.15 -7.12 -1.90
C GLY A 108 7.86 -8.35 -2.77
N GLY A 109 6.59 -8.60 -3.08
CA GLY A 109 6.16 -9.69 -3.96
C GLY A 109 6.56 -9.48 -5.41
N ILE A 110 6.38 -8.26 -5.92
CA ILE A 110 6.79 -7.88 -7.29
C ILE A 110 8.31 -8.02 -7.45
N GLY A 111 9.10 -7.67 -6.43
CA GLY A 111 10.55 -7.81 -6.43
C GLY A 111 11.08 -9.22 -6.19
N SER A 112 10.25 -10.27 -6.24
CA SER A 112 10.69 -11.67 -6.06
C SER A 112 11.89 -12.00 -6.93
N ASN A 113 12.75 -12.92 -6.43
CA ASN A 113 14.04 -13.27 -7.04
C ASN A 113 15.05 -12.09 -7.10
N ASP A 114 15.02 -11.24 -6.07
CA ASP A 114 15.93 -10.09 -5.88
C ASP A 114 15.89 -9.06 -7.02
N ASN A 115 14.72 -8.86 -7.63
CA ASN A 115 14.54 -7.96 -8.74
C ASN A 115 14.25 -6.52 -8.27
N TYR A 116 15.29 -5.77 -7.96
CA TYR A 116 15.22 -4.36 -7.58
C TYR A 116 14.66 -3.46 -8.71
N GLU A 117 15.06 -3.72 -9.94
CA GLU A 117 14.73 -2.87 -11.09
C GLU A 117 13.23 -2.90 -11.39
N ILE A 118 12.58 -4.05 -11.21
CA ILE A 118 11.15 -4.18 -11.39
C ILE A 118 10.38 -3.40 -10.30
N GLN A 119 10.89 -3.39 -9.07
CA GLN A 119 10.33 -2.58 -7.99
C GLN A 119 10.42 -1.09 -8.33
N GLN A 120 11.58 -0.61 -8.80
CA GLN A 120 11.75 0.77 -9.24
C GLN A 120 10.82 1.12 -10.41
N LYS A 121 10.63 0.20 -11.35
CA LYS A 121 9.72 0.39 -12.49
C LYS A 121 8.29 0.65 -12.03
N VAL A 122 7.80 -0.05 -11.01
CA VAL A 122 6.45 0.19 -10.45
C VAL A 122 6.27 1.64 -10.03
N PHE A 123 7.23 2.23 -9.32
CA PHE A 123 7.12 3.63 -8.90
C PHE A 123 7.14 4.62 -10.07
N LYS A 124 7.87 4.31 -11.15
CA LYS A 124 7.82 5.11 -12.40
C LYS A 124 6.45 5.02 -13.07
N GLU A 125 5.85 3.84 -13.13
CA GLU A 125 4.51 3.64 -13.68
C GLU A 125 3.44 4.35 -12.83
N ILE A 126 3.53 4.27 -11.50
CA ILE A 126 2.68 5.01 -10.57
C ILE A 126 2.80 6.52 -10.83
N TYR A 127 4.04 7.05 -10.89
CA TYR A 127 4.28 8.46 -11.18
C TYR A 127 3.66 8.88 -12.52
N LYS A 128 3.84 8.10 -13.58
CA LYS A 128 3.22 8.35 -14.89
C LYS A 128 1.68 8.41 -14.79
N ALA A 129 1.07 7.47 -14.07
CA ALA A 129 -0.38 7.35 -13.98
C ALA A 129 -1.06 8.41 -13.09
N LEU A 130 -0.34 8.99 -12.14
CA LEU A 130 -0.82 10.10 -11.32
C LEU A 130 -0.94 11.40 -12.14
N LYS A 131 -1.97 12.19 -11.87
CA LYS A 131 -2.09 13.58 -12.33
C LYS A 131 -0.98 14.45 -11.70
N PRO A 132 -0.63 15.60 -12.31
CA PRO A 132 0.13 16.62 -11.60
C PRO A 132 -0.57 17.01 -10.29
N GLY A 133 0.16 17.00 -9.17
CA GLY A 133 -0.38 17.19 -7.82
C GLY A 133 -1.13 15.97 -7.26
N GLY A 134 -1.22 14.88 -8.00
CA GLY A 134 -1.79 13.61 -7.53
C GLY A 134 -0.89 12.92 -6.51
N LYS A 135 -1.48 12.08 -5.65
CA LYS A 135 -0.80 11.49 -4.50
C LYS A 135 -0.70 9.98 -4.57
N LEU A 136 0.48 9.46 -4.29
CA LEU A 136 0.71 8.07 -3.94
C LEU A 136 0.55 7.90 -2.44
N LEU A 137 -0.36 7.02 -2.02
CA LEU A 137 -0.54 6.57 -0.64
C LEU A 137 0.03 5.16 -0.54
N PHE A 138 1.13 4.99 0.16
CA PHE A 138 1.83 3.71 0.17
C PHE A 138 2.01 3.15 1.57
N ALA A 139 1.94 1.83 1.68
CA ALA A 139 2.35 1.10 2.86
C ALA A 139 3.03 -0.22 2.46
N GLU A 140 4.25 -0.46 2.97
CA GLU A 140 5.07 -1.59 2.52
C GLU A 140 5.88 -2.23 3.65
N ASN A 141 6.23 -3.49 3.46
CA ASN A 141 7.08 -4.25 4.34
C ASN A 141 8.56 -3.89 4.14
N LEU A 142 9.23 -3.55 5.23
CA LEU A 142 10.67 -3.29 5.25
C LEU A 142 11.49 -4.55 5.56
N VAL A 143 12.77 -4.50 5.22
CA VAL A 143 13.78 -5.52 5.58
C VAL A 143 13.77 -5.81 7.08
N ALA A 144 13.66 -4.76 7.92
CA ALA A 144 13.69 -4.82 9.38
C ALA A 144 14.99 -5.40 9.95
N SER A 145 15.01 -5.73 11.26
CA SER A 145 16.17 -6.29 11.92
C SER A 145 16.52 -7.71 11.43
N LYS A 146 17.79 -8.14 11.56
CA LYS A 146 18.22 -9.51 11.23
C LYS A 146 17.41 -10.58 11.98
N PHE A 147 16.99 -10.27 13.20
CA PHE A 147 16.14 -11.15 13.98
C PHE A 147 14.75 -11.31 13.34
N HIS A 148 14.12 -10.22 12.93
CA HIS A 148 12.85 -10.23 12.25
C HIS A 148 12.90 -10.98 10.90
N GLN A 149 13.98 -10.80 10.14
CA GLN A 149 14.21 -11.55 8.90
C GLN A 149 14.28 -13.06 9.13
N ARG A 150 14.96 -13.51 10.23
CA ARG A 150 14.99 -14.93 10.60
C ARG A 150 13.59 -15.47 10.95
N LEU A 151 12.79 -14.70 11.69
CA LEU A 151 11.42 -15.07 12.02
C LEU A 151 10.54 -15.18 10.75
N ARG A 152 10.64 -14.22 9.82
CA ARG A 152 9.92 -14.29 8.53
C ARG A 152 10.26 -15.57 7.76
N LYS A 153 11.55 -15.89 7.61
CA LYS A 153 11.98 -17.11 6.91
C LYS A 153 11.45 -18.39 7.57
N LYS A 154 11.25 -18.38 8.88
CA LYS A 154 10.77 -19.56 9.62
C LYS A 154 9.25 -19.71 9.65
N PHE A 155 8.52 -18.60 9.73
CA PHE A 155 7.08 -18.60 10.03
C PHE A 155 6.20 -18.03 8.92
N VAL A 156 6.75 -17.43 7.87
CA VAL A 156 6.00 -16.83 6.76
C VAL A 156 6.31 -17.60 5.48
N ASN A 157 5.32 -18.29 4.91
CA ASN A 157 5.49 -19.18 3.76
C ASN A 157 6.14 -18.50 2.55
N TRP A 158 5.81 -17.22 2.29
CA TRP A 158 6.38 -16.41 1.21
C TRP A 158 7.60 -15.58 1.64
N GLY A 159 7.99 -15.61 2.91
CA GLY A 159 9.03 -14.75 3.48
C GLY A 159 10.43 -14.95 2.89
N SER A 160 10.68 -16.06 2.22
CA SER A 160 11.96 -16.34 1.55
C SER A 160 11.99 -15.89 0.09
N SER A 161 10.85 -15.76 -0.58
CA SER A 161 10.76 -15.37 -2.00
C SER A 161 10.61 -13.86 -2.20
N TRP A 162 10.10 -13.14 -1.21
CA TRP A 162 9.89 -11.70 -1.28
C TRP A 162 11.21 -10.93 -1.14
N ARG A 163 11.36 -9.89 -1.96
CA ARG A 163 12.41 -8.90 -1.80
C ARG A 163 11.89 -7.72 -0.98
N TYR A 164 12.16 -7.74 0.31
CA TYR A 164 11.82 -6.63 1.20
C TYR A 164 12.69 -5.41 0.92
N VAL A 165 12.09 -4.23 0.95
CA VAL A 165 12.78 -2.97 0.67
C VAL A 165 13.36 -2.36 1.94
N SER A 166 14.49 -1.66 1.82
CA SER A 166 15.03 -0.80 2.88
C SER A 166 14.43 0.61 2.78
N ILE A 167 14.57 1.39 3.86
CA ILE A 167 14.15 2.81 3.86
C ILE A 167 14.85 3.59 2.74
N LYS A 168 16.17 3.39 2.56
CA LYS A 168 16.94 4.05 1.49
C LYS A 168 16.44 3.70 0.09
N GLU A 169 16.03 2.46 -0.13
CA GLU A 169 15.45 2.06 -1.41
C GLU A 169 14.09 2.74 -1.62
N MET A 170 13.24 2.81 -0.59
CA MET A 170 11.99 3.56 -0.67
C MET A 170 12.23 5.03 -1.00
N GLU A 171 13.16 5.70 -0.32
CA GLU A 171 13.55 7.08 -0.65
C GLU A 171 14.05 7.20 -2.09
N THR A 172 14.83 6.23 -2.57
CA THR A 172 15.31 6.20 -3.97
C THR A 172 14.16 6.03 -4.96
N PHE A 173 13.16 5.20 -4.65
CA PHE A 173 11.98 5.03 -5.51
C PHE A 173 11.11 6.28 -5.56
N LEU A 174 11.08 7.07 -4.49
CA LEU A 174 10.26 8.27 -4.36
C LEU A 174 10.97 9.55 -4.84
N LYS A 175 12.23 9.51 -5.23
CA LYS A 175 13.05 10.69 -5.56
C LYS A 175 12.51 11.59 -6.69
N ASP A 176 11.72 11.01 -7.61
CA ASP A 176 11.16 11.72 -8.75
C ASP A 176 9.84 12.45 -8.39
N PHE A 177 9.28 12.18 -7.22
CA PHE A 177 8.12 12.90 -6.68
C PHE A 177 8.54 14.28 -6.16
N SER A 178 7.64 15.27 -6.29
CA SER A 178 7.91 16.66 -5.86
C SER A 178 8.12 16.77 -4.36
N SER A 179 7.41 15.93 -3.59
CA SER A 179 7.56 15.80 -2.14
C SER A 179 7.16 14.39 -1.68
N TYR A 180 7.71 13.96 -0.56
CA TYR A 180 7.23 12.75 0.11
C TYR A 180 7.45 12.83 1.63
N ASP A 181 6.58 12.14 2.36
CA ASP A 181 6.75 11.88 3.79
C ASP A 181 6.70 10.37 4.03
N LEU A 182 7.65 9.87 4.82
CA LEU A 182 7.83 8.46 5.10
C LEU A 182 7.85 8.23 6.60
N LYS A 183 6.96 7.39 7.08
CA LYS A 183 6.86 6.95 8.48
C LYS A 183 7.19 5.48 8.58
N THR A 184 7.63 5.06 9.74
CA THR A 184 7.96 3.67 10.04
C THR A 184 7.24 3.20 11.30
N THR A 185 6.86 1.94 11.34
CA THR A 185 6.19 1.33 12.50
C THR A 185 6.43 -0.17 12.58
N GLY A 186 6.04 -0.77 13.71
CA GLY A 186 6.09 -2.21 13.90
C GLY A 186 7.45 -2.72 14.37
N VAL A 187 7.52 -3.11 15.63
CA VAL A 187 8.70 -3.77 16.22
C VAL A 187 8.27 -5.13 16.73
N LEU A 188 8.77 -6.22 16.15
CA LEU A 188 8.49 -7.61 16.57
C LEU A 188 6.99 -7.97 16.67
N GLY A 189 6.19 -7.55 15.69
CA GLY A 189 4.80 -7.98 15.51
C GLY A 189 3.84 -7.60 16.64
N THR A 190 4.08 -8.06 17.85
CA THR A 190 3.18 -7.88 19.00
C THR A 190 3.63 -6.79 19.99
N LEU A 191 4.89 -6.37 19.93
CA LEU A 191 5.46 -5.35 20.81
C LEU A 191 5.31 -3.93 20.25
N ASP A 192 4.29 -3.71 19.43
CA ASP A 192 4.00 -2.43 18.80
C ASP A 192 3.31 -1.45 19.77
N GLU A 193 3.78 -1.38 20.99
CA GLU A 193 3.35 -0.36 21.91
C GLU A 193 4.08 0.95 21.65
N LEU A 194 3.36 2.05 21.86
CA LEU A 194 3.81 3.43 21.58
C LEU A 194 5.24 3.75 22.05
N VAL A 195 5.69 3.10 23.13
CA VAL A 195 7.02 3.31 23.70
C VAL A 195 8.11 2.69 22.82
N PHE A 196 7.95 1.44 22.36
CA PHE A 196 8.94 0.75 21.54
C PHE A 196 9.11 1.39 20.16
N ASN A 197 8.03 1.84 19.55
CA ASN A 197 8.12 2.56 18.27
C ASN A 197 8.85 3.91 18.36
N LYS A 198 8.89 4.54 19.53
CA LYS A 198 9.62 5.80 19.73
C LYS A 198 11.11 5.61 19.98
N VAL A 199 11.51 4.51 20.65
CA VAL A 199 12.89 4.29 21.08
C VAL A 199 13.67 3.35 20.16
N CYS A 200 12.98 2.50 19.37
CA CYS A 200 13.66 1.62 18.43
C CYS A 200 14.08 2.35 17.16
N PRO A 201 15.30 2.06 16.65
CA PRO A 201 15.75 2.59 15.36
C PRO A 201 14.79 2.23 14.23
N ASP A 202 14.62 3.12 13.26
CA ASP A 202 13.75 2.89 12.10
C ASP A 202 14.15 1.63 11.30
N SER A 203 15.44 1.31 11.24
CA SER A 203 15.97 0.09 10.61
C SER A 203 15.49 -1.22 11.25
N TRP A 204 14.92 -1.18 12.44
CA TRP A 204 14.34 -2.35 13.12
C TRP A 204 12.86 -2.52 12.86
N LYS A 205 12.20 -1.48 12.38
CA LYS A 205 10.77 -1.47 12.08
C LYS A 205 10.49 -2.23 10.79
N TYR A 206 9.36 -2.89 10.72
CA TYR A 206 9.07 -3.80 9.61
C TYR A 206 8.01 -3.27 8.64
N ILE A 207 7.42 -2.11 8.90
CA ILE A 207 6.47 -1.43 8.02
C ILE A 207 6.92 0.01 7.79
N THR A 208 6.86 0.45 6.54
CA THR A 208 6.85 1.86 6.16
C THR A 208 5.52 2.23 5.55
N TYR A 209 5.10 3.46 5.74
CA TYR A 209 3.94 4.05 5.08
C TYR A 209 4.16 5.54 4.89
N GLY A 210 3.47 6.11 3.93
CA GLY A 210 3.63 7.52 3.67
C GLY A 210 2.77 8.02 2.52
N ILE A 211 3.05 9.25 2.13
CA ILE A 211 2.44 9.95 1.00
C ILE A 211 3.56 10.54 0.15
N ALA A 212 3.44 10.43 -1.17
CA ALA A 212 4.29 11.14 -2.11
C ALA A 212 3.42 11.89 -3.12
N GLU A 213 3.80 13.12 -3.50
CA GLU A 213 3.06 13.97 -4.43
C GLU A 213 3.83 14.11 -5.75
N LYS A 214 3.11 13.97 -6.88
CA LYS A 214 3.68 14.17 -8.22
C LYS A 214 3.89 15.63 -8.55
#